data_0b4d155f9c75462f53bf9f5b7daf15a0
#
_entry.id   0b4d155f9c75462f53bf9f5b7daf15a0
#
_cell.length_a   1.000
_cell.length_b   1.000
_cell.length_c   1.000
_cell.angle_alpha   90.00
_cell.angle_beta   90.00
_cell.angle_gamma   90.00
#
_symmetry.space_group_name_H-M   'P 1'
#
loop_
_entity.id
_entity.type
_entity.pdbx_description
1 polymer ?
#
loop_
_entity_poly.entity_id
_entity_poly.type
_entity_poly.pdbx_seq_one_letter_code
_entity_poly.pdbx_strand_id
1 'polypeptide(L)'
;MARKNRIISTMEHRIRWLSEWLAMRNYNIRDERKVFLCIIYNTAKAYLVDEAAQEKTLQINYSFTLPFSREKLQKHIFGSIDKRKSVLKYDNETIKKLLKITDEEYAALDPEKTKREREERFERKIAKCERDEEIISLYQQGVPKKEIARRFSISKKTVQRKINAHRERQIRAARDFIGTYFTICSYPEDNSVIANSDERNSSQLFYLSYKAKMKSEGCDEQLQTLEVCKNTKRNVLILGSAGTGKTTLAREYLKSLSKKDRAKVLVVAPTWKAVTNLSGTTVHRAFELSCSIQQDTPIEEVPKALKNIDTIIIDEISMLRVDIFNRMVQIIRYAEQQNNHPIRIIAIGDFGQLAPVCIAEDKDALEKEYPGVYCYDSPLWDSLDFQKIVLHQVHRQEDKRFADHLELLKYGCKSVVEWFNDNCCTGFSYDAITICPTNELVKEYTERYVKENWHYCFDTYEAEYDGSLTDELPVEQNIQLGLCRIMFLWNGKQYKRGDFAMIESFSDDGIDVTMEKTGERIQVQRETWTLSNGTKYTQYPMCLACAITVHKAQGCTFDEVNIDRGNGFWMPGQLYVAMSRCKTPYGIHLVKPLKEKDVHADLKALGMMVDETDIEDGE
;
A
#
# COMPACT_ATOMS: atom_id res chain seq x y z
N MET A 1 4.02 9.14 -31.07
CA MET A 1 4.38 9.40 -29.66
C MET A 1 5.75 10.06 -29.51
N ALA A 2 6.86 9.53 -29.99
CA ALA A 2 8.21 10.14 -29.85
C ALA A 2 8.29 11.62 -30.26
N ARG A 3 7.58 12.04 -31.32
CA ARG A 3 7.52 13.44 -31.77
C ARG A 3 6.76 14.35 -30.77
N LYS A 4 5.72 13.83 -30.09
CA LYS A 4 4.93 14.54 -29.08
C LYS A 4 5.75 14.72 -27.78
N ASN A 5 6.43 13.67 -27.34
CA ASN A 5 7.29 13.73 -26.15
C ASN A 5 8.49 14.65 -26.34
N ARG A 6 9.08 14.69 -27.55
CA ARG A 6 10.15 15.65 -27.88
C ARG A 6 9.66 17.09 -27.84
N ILE A 7 8.43 17.36 -28.27
CA ILE A 7 7.80 18.69 -28.20
C ILE A 7 7.57 19.08 -26.74
N ILE A 8 7.02 18.20 -25.91
CA ILE A 8 6.79 18.45 -24.48
C ILE A 8 8.11 18.80 -23.77
N SER A 9 9.12 17.96 -23.92
CA SER A 9 10.45 18.20 -23.33
C SER A 9 11.08 19.53 -23.76
N THR A 10 10.93 19.89 -25.02
CA THR A 10 11.41 21.18 -25.54
C THR A 10 10.65 22.37 -24.96
N MET A 11 9.33 22.24 -24.74
CA MET A 11 8.49 23.31 -24.19
C MET A 11 8.70 23.50 -22.69
N GLU A 12 8.85 22.41 -21.93
CA GLU A 12 9.21 22.45 -20.51
C GLU A 12 10.60 23.08 -20.30
N HIS A 13 11.57 22.70 -21.12
CA HIS A 13 12.90 23.28 -21.09
C HIS A 13 12.84 24.79 -21.35
N ARG A 14 12.00 25.22 -22.29
CA ARG A 14 11.81 26.65 -22.60
C ARG A 14 11.22 27.42 -21.41
N ILE A 15 10.23 26.89 -20.73
CA ILE A 15 9.68 27.54 -19.53
C ILE A 15 10.73 27.63 -18.42
N ARG A 16 11.57 26.62 -18.29
CA ARG A 16 12.63 26.57 -17.27
C ARG A 16 13.67 27.70 -17.49
N TRP A 17 14.26 27.78 -18.67
CA TRP A 17 15.28 28.82 -18.91
C TRP A 17 14.69 30.24 -18.90
N LEU A 18 13.43 30.43 -19.31
CA LEU A 18 12.73 31.70 -19.15
C LEU A 18 12.53 32.07 -17.66
N SER A 19 12.26 31.10 -16.81
CA SER A 19 12.15 31.32 -15.37
C SER A 19 13.51 31.64 -14.73
N GLU A 20 14.58 31.00 -15.21
CA GLU A 20 15.97 31.30 -14.80
C GLU A 20 16.37 32.72 -15.21
N TRP A 21 16.05 33.14 -16.45
CA TRP A 21 16.27 34.51 -16.90
C TRP A 21 15.50 35.53 -16.06
N LEU A 22 14.25 35.25 -15.72
CA LEU A 22 13.44 36.10 -14.85
C LEU A 22 14.08 36.24 -13.45
N ALA A 23 14.61 35.15 -12.91
CA ALA A 23 15.34 35.18 -11.63
C ALA A 23 16.63 36.01 -11.69
N MET A 24 17.38 35.95 -12.80
CA MET A 24 18.57 36.78 -13.00
C MET A 24 18.24 38.29 -12.97
N ARG A 25 17.04 38.66 -13.39
CA ARG A 25 16.52 40.03 -13.31
C ARG A 25 15.79 40.37 -12.00
N ASN A 26 15.98 39.57 -10.96
CA ASN A 26 15.35 39.73 -9.64
C ASN A 26 13.81 39.88 -9.75
N TYR A 27 13.18 39.14 -10.67
CA TYR A 27 11.75 39.20 -10.93
C TYR A 27 11.20 40.59 -11.30
N ASN A 28 12.05 41.50 -11.79
CA ASN A 28 11.72 42.89 -12.11
C ASN A 28 11.86 43.17 -13.61
N ILE A 29 10.83 42.80 -14.38
CA ILE A 29 10.68 43.11 -15.81
C ILE A 29 9.38 43.92 -16.01
N ARG A 30 9.43 45.24 -15.92
CA ARG A 30 8.23 46.10 -15.92
C ARG A 30 7.53 46.14 -17.27
N ASP A 31 8.26 46.42 -18.32
CA ASP A 31 7.69 46.67 -19.67
C ASP A 31 7.41 45.38 -20.44
N GLU A 32 8.25 44.38 -20.28
CA GLU A 32 8.17 43.09 -20.98
C GLU A 32 7.25 42.06 -20.28
N ARG A 33 6.76 42.35 -19.07
CA ARG A 33 5.99 41.40 -18.23
C ARG A 33 4.78 40.81 -18.94
N LYS A 34 4.01 41.62 -19.65
CA LYS A 34 2.84 41.14 -20.41
C LYS A 34 3.27 40.19 -21.54
N VAL A 35 4.32 40.54 -22.27
CA VAL A 35 4.87 39.73 -23.36
C VAL A 35 5.42 38.43 -22.81
N PHE A 36 6.17 38.49 -21.71
CA PHE A 36 6.70 37.31 -21.04
C PHE A 36 5.60 36.33 -20.63
N LEU A 37 4.56 36.79 -19.94
CA LEU A 37 3.44 35.92 -19.54
C LEU A 37 2.64 35.38 -20.73
N CYS A 38 2.53 36.13 -21.84
CA CYS A 38 1.95 35.64 -23.09
C CYS A 38 2.79 34.50 -23.69
N ILE A 39 4.12 34.61 -23.66
CA ILE A 39 5.04 33.56 -24.14
C ILE A 39 4.94 32.31 -23.27
N ILE A 40 4.94 32.49 -21.93
CA ILE A 40 4.77 31.39 -20.98
C ILE A 40 3.45 30.67 -21.21
N TYR A 41 2.33 31.39 -21.30
CA TYR A 41 1.01 30.78 -21.51
C TYR A 41 0.91 30.04 -22.84
N ASN A 42 1.37 30.65 -23.95
CA ASN A 42 1.40 29.98 -25.25
C ASN A 42 2.29 28.72 -25.24
N THR A 43 3.45 28.81 -24.55
CA THR A 43 4.35 27.64 -24.44
C THR A 43 3.71 26.52 -23.63
N ALA A 44 3.08 26.84 -22.50
CA ALA A 44 2.36 25.89 -21.67
C ALA A 44 1.17 25.26 -22.41
N LYS A 45 0.38 26.05 -23.13
CA LYS A 45 -0.77 25.60 -23.92
C LYS A 45 -0.40 24.66 -25.08
N ALA A 46 0.86 24.64 -25.49
CA ALA A 46 1.34 23.72 -26.51
C ALA A 46 1.40 22.26 -26.04
N TYR A 47 1.38 22.00 -24.72
CA TYR A 47 1.50 20.65 -24.16
C TYR A 47 0.60 20.39 -22.94
N LEU A 48 -0.01 21.42 -22.33
CA LEU A 48 -0.95 21.31 -21.21
C LEU A 48 -2.39 21.63 -21.68
N VAL A 49 -3.37 21.13 -20.95
CA VAL A 49 -4.76 21.59 -21.06
C VAL A 49 -4.91 23.03 -20.58
N ASP A 50 -5.94 23.73 -21.04
CA ASP A 50 -6.11 25.17 -20.82
C ASP A 50 -6.04 25.58 -19.35
N GLU A 51 -6.69 24.85 -18.45
CA GLU A 51 -6.69 25.12 -17.01
C GLU A 51 -5.29 24.99 -16.40
N ALA A 52 -4.57 23.92 -16.72
CA ALA A 52 -3.20 23.68 -16.23
C ALA A 52 -2.21 24.71 -16.80
N ALA A 53 -2.40 25.16 -18.05
CA ALA A 53 -1.59 26.21 -18.66
C ALA A 53 -1.83 27.58 -17.99
N GLN A 54 -3.10 27.90 -17.65
CA GLN A 54 -3.45 29.10 -16.89
C GLN A 54 -2.83 29.06 -15.49
N GLU A 55 -2.95 27.96 -14.78
CA GLU A 55 -2.39 27.79 -13.42
C GLU A 55 -0.87 27.95 -13.42
N LYS A 56 -0.16 27.32 -14.37
CA LYS A 56 1.28 27.47 -14.54
C LYS A 56 1.69 28.93 -14.76
N THR A 57 0.92 29.66 -15.55
CA THR A 57 1.15 31.09 -15.84
C THR A 57 0.86 31.95 -14.60
N LEU A 58 -0.16 31.62 -13.83
CA LEU A 58 -0.49 32.27 -12.55
C LEU A 58 0.63 32.09 -11.53
N GLN A 59 1.17 30.89 -11.37
CA GLN A 59 2.31 30.62 -10.46
C GLN A 59 3.51 31.52 -10.79
N ILE A 60 3.85 31.65 -12.06
CA ILE A 60 4.96 32.52 -12.50
C ILE A 60 4.59 34.00 -12.34
N ASN A 61 3.35 34.40 -12.58
CA ASN A 61 2.90 35.78 -12.35
C ASN A 61 3.05 36.20 -10.89
N TYR A 62 2.79 35.31 -9.94
CA TYR A 62 2.92 35.59 -8.50
C TYR A 62 4.39 35.72 -8.04
N SER A 63 5.36 35.28 -8.83
CA SER A 63 6.78 35.52 -8.53
C SER A 63 7.25 36.95 -8.84
N PHE A 64 6.49 37.75 -9.58
CA PHE A 64 6.83 39.15 -9.81
C PHE A 64 6.64 40.03 -8.56
N THR A 65 7.48 41.03 -8.42
CA THR A 65 7.36 42.03 -7.35
C THR A 65 6.00 42.73 -7.33
N LEU A 66 5.39 42.92 -8.52
CA LEU A 66 4.07 43.50 -8.69
C LEU A 66 3.25 42.59 -9.66
N PRO A 67 2.61 41.51 -9.20
CA PRO A 67 1.88 40.61 -10.08
C PRO A 67 0.65 41.29 -10.70
N PHE A 68 0.23 40.81 -11.87
CA PHE A 68 -1.08 41.19 -12.42
C PHE A 68 -2.21 40.51 -11.64
N SER A 69 -3.34 41.23 -11.46
CA SER A 69 -4.53 40.59 -10.90
C SER A 69 -5.06 39.50 -11.86
N ARG A 70 -5.75 38.50 -11.29
CA ARG A 70 -6.35 37.40 -12.07
C ARG A 70 -7.28 37.90 -13.17
N GLU A 71 -8.04 38.97 -12.90
CA GLU A 71 -8.92 39.60 -13.89
C GLU A 71 -8.15 40.21 -15.07
N LYS A 72 -7.02 40.88 -14.79
CA LYS A 72 -6.14 41.43 -15.84
C LYS A 72 -5.55 40.31 -16.70
N LEU A 73 -5.14 39.20 -16.11
CA LEU A 73 -4.62 38.05 -16.83
C LEU A 73 -5.73 37.42 -17.70
N GLN A 74 -6.92 37.24 -17.16
CA GLN A 74 -8.05 36.70 -17.89
C GLN A 74 -8.40 37.56 -19.11
N LYS A 75 -8.48 38.89 -18.94
CA LYS A 75 -8.83 39.83 -20.00
C LYS A 75 -7.74 39.99 -21.07
N HIS A 76 -6.48 40.10 -20.67
CA HIS A 76 -5.40 40.56 -21.56
C HIS A 76 -4.45 39.46 -22.03
N ILE A 77 -4.43 38.30 -21.39
CA ILE A 77 -3.58 37.16 -21.75
C ILE A 77 -4.42 35.94 -22.12
N PHE A 78 -5.15 35.36 -21.19
CA PHE A 78 -5.90 34.12 -21.44
C PHE A 78 -6.96 34.31 -22.50
N GLY A 79 -7.89 35.23 -22.32
CA GLY A 79 -8.98 35.47 -23.27
C GLY A 79 -8.52 35.98 -24.63
N SER A 80 -7.33 36.59 -24.77
CA SER A 80 -6.79 37.02 -26.07
C SER A 80 -6.13 35.86 -26.82
N ILE A 81 -5.54 34.90 -26.14
CA ILE A 81 -4.88 33.73 -26.71
C ILE A 81 -5.91 32.63 -27.01
N ASP A 82 -6.89 32.42 -26.13
CA ASP A 82 -7.93 31.40 -26.28
C ASP A 82 -8.85 31.65 -27.47
N LYS A 83 -9.00 32.91 -27.91
CA LYS A 83 -9.73 33.26 -29.12
C LYS A 83 -9.01 32.89 -30.43
N ARG A 84 -7.71 32.52 -30.36
CA ARG A 84 -6.94 32.15 -31.54
C ARG A 84 -7.15 30.68 -31.89
N LYS A 85 -7.26 30.37 -33.17
CA LYS A 85 -7.43 29.01 -33.68
C LYS A 85 -6.17 28.14 -33.60
N SER A 86 -4.98 28.73 -33.31
CA SER A 86 -3.71 28.02 -33.20
C SER A 86 -2.82 28.65 -32.16
N VAL A 87 -2.03 27.82 -31.48
CA VAL A 87 -0.99 28.25 -30.54
C VAL A 87 0.16 28.89 -31.29
N LEU A 88 0.58 30.08 -30.88
CA LEU A 88 1.72 30.76 -31.50
C LEU A 88 3.03 30.00 -31.15
N LYS A 89 3.80 29.71 -32.19
CA LYS A 89 5.12 29.10 -32.05
C LYS A 89 6.18 30.20 -32.11
N TYR A 90 6.86 30.43 -31.02
CA TYR A 90 8.03 31.32 -30.95
C TYR A 90 9.30 30.47 -31.04
N ASP A 91 10.25 30.86 -31.89
CA ASP A 91 11.65 30.37 -31.77
C ASP A 91 12.41 31.17 -30.71
N ASN A 92 13.60 30.70 -30.34
CA ASN A 92 14.38 31.32 -29.28
C ASN A 92 14.87 32.71 -29.66
N GLU A 93 15.19 32.95 -30.92
CA GLU A 93 15.61 34.28 -31.42
C GLU A 93 14.48 35.30 -31.35
N THR A 94 13.27 34.87 -31.69
CA THR A 94 12.06 35.72 -31.56
C THR A 94 11.79 36.07 -30.11
N ILE A 95 11.91 35.06 -29.20
CA ILE A 95 11.73 35.28 -27.75
C ILE A 95 12.77 36.26 -27.22
N LYS A 96 14.05 36.11 -27.59
CA LYS A 96 15.15 36.99 -27.23
C LYS A 96 14.87 38.44 -27.62
N LYS A 97 14.42 38.67 -28.85
CA LYS A 97 14.02 39.97 -29.35
C LYS A 97 12.83 40.57 -28.60
N LEU A 98 11.76 39.80 -28.42
CA LEU A 98 10.55 40.26 -27.75
C LEU A 98 10.75 40.62 -26.27
N LEU A 99 11.64 39.91 -25.58
CA LEU A 99 11.93 40.11 -24.16
C LEU A 99 13.17 40.98 -23.94
N LYS A 100 13.82 41.44 -25.02
CA LYS A 100 15.05 42.23 -24.98
C LYS A 100 16.16 41.58 -24.12
N ILE A 101 16.33 40.27 -24.31
CA ILE A 101 17.38 39.49 -23.64
C ILE A 101 18.70 39.83 -24.33
N THR A 102 19.70 40.29 -23.54
CA THR A 102 21.02 40.62 -24.09
C THR A 102 21.79 39.36 -24.50
N ASP A 103 22.80 39.52 -25.38
CA ASP A 103 23.65 38.38 -25.80
C ASP A 103 24.42 37.78 -24.62
N GLU A 104 24.80 38.61 -23.65
CA GLU A 104 25.47 38.17 -22.42
C GLU A 104 24.53 37.37 -21.51
N GLU A 105 23.29 37.86 -21.31
CA GLU A 105 22.27 37.11 -20.56
C GLU A 105 21.92 35.78 -21.23
N TYR A 106 21.78 35.78 -22.56
CA TYR A 106 21.48 34.57 -23.32
C TYR A 106 22.65 33.59 -23.29
N ALA A 107 23.88 34.04 -23.37
CA ALA A 107 25.09 33.20 -23.23
C ALA A 107 25.27 32.64 -21.83
N ALA A 108 24.87 33.38 -20.79
CA ALA A 108 24.93 32.91 -19.39
C ALA A 108 23.90 31.79 -19.11
N LEU A 109 22.76 31.84 -19.79
CA LEU A 109 21.73 30.80 -19.73
C LEU A 109 22.09 29.57 -20.57
N ASP A 110 22.94 29.73 -21.57
CA ASP A 110 23.44 28.81 -22.59
C ASP A 110 22.68 27.47 -22.72
N PRO A 111 21.57 27.47 -23.48
CA PRO A 111 20.77 26.24 -23.66
C PRO A 111 21.49 25.16 -24.48
N GLU A 112 22.60 25.48 -25.17
CA GLU A 112 23.37 24.53 -25.99
C GLU A 112 24.67 24.04 -25.34
N LYS A 113 25.36 24.87 -24.57
CA LYS A 113 26.57 24.50 -23.81
C LYS A 113 26.25 23.49 -22.72
N THR A 114 25.11 23.64 -22.06
CA THR A 114 24.59 22.67 -21.09
C THR A 114 24.39 21.28 -21.70
N LYS A 115 24.15 21.18 -22.99
CA LYS A 115 24.00 19.89 -23.71
C LYS A 115 25.36 19.22 -23.91
N ARG A 116 26.39 19.94 -24.39
CA ARG A 116 27.76 19.38 -24.57
C ARG A 116 28.41 19.00 -23.24
N GLU A 117 28.32 19.86 -22.23
CA GLU A 117 28.86 19.54 -20.91
C GLU A 117 28.12 18.36 -20.24
N ARG A 118 26.83 18.17 -20.53
CA ARG A 118 26.07 16.98 -20.11
C ARG A 118 26.51 15.72 -20.86
N GLU A 119 26.70 15.81 -22.16
CA GLU A 119 27.18 14.68 -22.99
C GLU A 119 28.60 14.27 -22.54
N GLU A 120 29.54 15.18 -22.37
CA GLU A 120 30.87 14.89 -21.85
C GLU A 120 30.89 14.37 -20.41
N ARG A 121 30.01 14.92 -19.55
CA ARG A 121 29.80 14.43 -18.17
C ARG A 121 29.18 13.05 -18.16
N PHE A 122 28.29 12.78 -19.09
CA PHE A 122 27.62 11.50 -19.27
C PHE A 122 28.62 10.43 -19.76
N GLU A 123 29.44 10.73 -20.77
CA GLU A 123 30.50 9.83 -21.24
C GLU A 123 31.53 9.51 -20.16
N ARG A 124 32.00 10.51 -19.39
CA ARG A 124 32.89 10.26 -18.23
C ARG A 124 32.22 9.43 -17.14
N LYS A 125 30.90 9.55 -17.01
CA LYS A 125 30.11 8.76 -16.06
C LYS A 125 29.92 7.32 -16.52
N ILE A 126 29.71 7.10 -17.82
CA ILE A 126 29.66 5.77 -18.45
C ILE A 126 30.99 5.05 -18.28
N ALA A 127 32.10 5.62 -18.70
CA ALA A 127 33.43 5.01 -18.56
C ALA A 127 33.80 4.67 -17.10
N LYS A 128 33.31 5.45 -16.15
CA LYS A 128 33.46 5.15 -14.71
C LYS A 128 32.55 4.00 -14.26
N CYS A 129 31.33 3.91 -14.79
CA CYS A 129 30.39 2.82 -14.51
C CYS A 129 30.91 1.50 -15.05
N GLU A 130 31.33 1.44 -16.30
CA GLU A 130 31.92 0.24 -16.94
C GLU A 130 33.10 -0.31 -16.13
N ARG A 131 34.00 0.55 -15.67
CA ARG A 131 35.10 0.15 -14.80
C ARG A 131 34.63 -0.37 -13.42
N ASP A 132 33.57 0.19 -12.88
CA ASP A 132 33.00 -0.24 -11.60
C ASP A 132 32.27 -1.58 -11.76
N GLU A 133 31.60 -1.81 -12.90
CA GLU A 133 30.93 -3.07 -13.26
C GLU A 133 31.94 -4.20 -13.49
N GLU A 134 33.06 -3.96 -14.18
CA GLU A 134 34.13 -4.95 -14.33
C GLU A 134 34.70 -5.39 -12.97
N ILE A 135 34.85 -4.45 -12.00
CA ILE A 135 35.28 -4.76 -10.64
C ILE A 135 34.25 -5.66 -9.93
N ILE A 136 32.97 -5.39 -10.12
CA ILE A 136 31.88 -6.18 -9.52
C ILE A 136 31.78 -7.55 -10.15
N SER A 137 31.83 -7.64 -11.48
CA SER A 137 31.81 -8.89 -12.23
C SER A 137 32.94 -9.85 -11.81
N LEU A 138 34.16 -9.34 -11.68
CA LEU A 138 35.29 -10.15 -11.19
C LEU A 138 35.09 -10.63 -9.75
N TYR A 139 34.46 -9.80 -8.90
CA TYR A 139 34.12 -10.20 -7.54
C TYR A 139 33.05 -11.30 -7.50
N GLN A 140 32.04 -11.22 -8.34
CA GLN A 140 30.98 -12.23 -8.49
C GLN A 140 31.51 -13.55 -9.02
N GLN A 141 32.52 -13.50 -9.89
CA GLN A 141 33.27 -14.68 -10.40
C GLN A 141 34.23 -15.30 -9.36
N GLY A 142 34.22 -14.80 -8.12
CA GLY A 142 35.03 -15.35 -7.02
C GLY A 142 36.49 -14.87 -6.98
N VAL A 143 36.88 -13.88 -7.80
CA VAL A 143 38.24 -13.33 -7.81
C VAL A 143 38.53 -12.62 -6.46
N PRO A 144 39.63 -12.96 -5.76
CA PRO A 144 39.96 -12.35 -4.48
C PRO A 144 40.11 -10.83 -4.53
N LYS A 145 39.52 -10.11 -3.56
CA LYS A 145 39.57 -8.63 -3.50
C LYS A 145 41.00 -8.05 -3.61
N LYS A 146 42.03 -8.79 -3.18
CA LYS A 146 43.42 -8.38 -3.25
C LYS A 146 43.92 -8.36 -4.72
N GLU A 147 43.45 -9.30 -5.51
CA GLU A 147 43.81 -9.42 -6.92
C GLU A 147 43.08 -8.38 -7.79
N ILE A 148 41.77 -8.17 -7.51
CA ILE A 148 40.99 -7.10 -8.14
C ILE A 148 41.62 -5.74 -7.84
N ALA A 149 42.01 -5.49 -6.58
CA ALA A 149 42.68 -4.26 -6.18
C ALA A 149 43.97 -4.01 -6.96
N ARG A 150 44.80 -5.07 -7.21
CA ARG A 150 46.01 -5.01 -7.99
C ARG A 150 45.75 -4.72 -9.48
N ARG A 151 44.75 -5.41 -10.07
CA ARG A 151 44.39 -5.28 -11.49
C ARG A 151 43.94 -3.87 -11.86
N PHE A 152 43.19 -3.22 -10.98
CA PHE A 152 42.66 -1.87 -11.19
C PHE A 152 43.51 -0.76 -10.55
N SER A 153 44.65 -1.09 -9.96
CA SER A 153 45.53 -0.14 -9.22
C SER A 153 44.81 0.69 -8.17
N ILE A 154 43.94 0.05 -7.39
CA ILE A 154 43.16 0.65 -6.31
C ILE A 154 43.33 -0.09 -4.98
N SER A 155 42.98 0.53 -3.87
CA SER A 155 43.07 -0.11 -2.56
C SER A 155 41.99 -1.19 -2.35
N LYS A 156 42.30 -2.24 -1.56
CA LYS A 156 41.33 -3.25 -1.13
C LYS A 156 40.09 -2.63 -0.46
N LYS A 157 40.30 -1.50 0.27
CA LYS A 157 39.22 -0.73 0.88
C LYS A 157 38.32 -0.06 -0.18
N THR A 158 38.90 0.38 -1.30
CA THR A 158 38.17 0.93 -2.44
C THR A 158 37.32 -0.14 -3.13
N VAL A 159 37.86 -1.35 -3.34
CA VAL A 159 37.09 -2.49 -3.87
C VAL A 159 35.88 -2.79 -2.97
N GLN A 160 36.09 -2.91 -1.66
CA GLN A 160 34.99 -3.15 -0.71
C GLN A 160 33.93 -2.04 -0.74
N ARG A 161 34.35 -0.77 -0.81
CA ARG A 161 33.43 0.37 -0.92
C ARG A 161 32.60 0.31 -2.21
N LYS A 162 33.19 -0.12 -3.33
CA LYS A 162 32.47 -0.27 -4.61
C LYS A 162 31.47 -1.43 -4.57
N ILE A 163 31.81 -2.54 -3.94
CA ILE A 163 30.91 -3.68 -3.72
C ILE A 163 29.70 -3.24 -2.85
N ASN A 164 29.96 -2.55 -1.75
CA ASN A 164 28.88 -2.06 -0.89
C ASN A 164 28.01 -1.02 -1.61
N ALA A 165 28.63 -0.09 -2.36
CA ALA A 165 27.90 0.89 -3.17
C ALA A 165 27.10 0.23 -4.31
N HIS A 166 27.55 -0.89 -4.87
CA HIS A 166 26.79 -1.67 -5.84
C HIS A 166 25.57 -2.33 -5.19
N ARG A 167 25.73 -2.98 -4.02
CA ARG A 167 24.60 -3.51 -3.24
C ARG A 167 23.58 -2.44 -2.87
N GLU A 168 24.04 -1.28 -2.40
CA GLU A 168 23.14 -0.15 -2.09
C GLU A 168 22.45 0.40 -3.35
N ARG A 169 23.15 0.39 -4.51
CA ARG A 169 22.53 0.76 -5.80
C ARG A 169 21.53 -0.27 -6.27
N GLN A 170 21.77 -1.57 -6.11
CA GLN A 170 20.78 -2.61 -6.42
C GLN A 170 19.52 -2.45 -5.58
N ILE A 171 19.67 -2.18 -4.29
CA ILE A 171 18.54 -1.88 -3.38
C ILE A 171 17.83 -0.59 -3.78
N ARG A 172 18.60 0.44 -4.19
CA ARG A 172 18.05 1.73 -4.63
C ARG A 172 17.44 1.64 -6.04
N ALA A 173 18.08 0.94 -6.96
CA ALA A 173 17.60 0.73 -8.33
C ALA A 173 16.35 -0.15 -8.36
N ALA A 174 16.21 -1.13 -7.46
CA ALA A 174 14.95 -1.83 -7.26
C ALA A 174 13.82 -0.87 -6.83
N ARG A 175 14.13 0.16 -6.04
CA ARG A 175 13.17 1.21 -5.67
C ARG A 175 12.84 2.18 -6.82
N ASP A 176 13.88 2.67 -7.53
CA ASP A 176 13.72 3.66 -8.61
C ASP A 176 13.19 3.01 -9.89
N PHE A 177 13.52 1.74 -10.12
CA PHE A 177 13.06 0.96 -11.26
C PHE A 177 11.57 0.68 -11.21
N ILE A 178 11.05 0.28 -10.04
CA ILE A 178 9.62 0.15 -9.81
C ILE A 178 8.93 1.45 -10.24
N GLY A 179 9.44 2.63 -9.87
CA GLY A 179 8.90 3.93 -10.28
C GLY A 179 8.96 4.21 -11.79
N THR A 180 10.09 3.96 -12.41
CA THR A 180 10.32 4.27 -13.84
C THR A 180 9.60 3.28 -14.77
N TYR A 181 9.57 2.00 -14.40
CA TYR A 181 8.94 0.94 -15.19
C TYR A 181 7.43 1.14 -15.31
N PHE A 182 6.74 1.53 -14.23
CA PHE A 182 5.30 1.75 -14.27
C PHE A 182 4.93 3.06 -14.96
N THR A 183 5.77 4.06 -14.95
CA THR A 183 5.60 5.26 -15.78
C THR A 183 5.68 4.91 -17.28
N ILE A 184 6.51 3.93 -17.65
CA ILE A 184 6.67 3.44 -19.05
C ILE A 184 5.54 2.46 -19.42
N CYS A 185 5.11 1.59 -18.49
CA CYS A 185 4.04 0.61 -18.74
C CYS A 185 2.63 1.19 -18.70
N SER A 186 2.45 2.44 -18.23
CA SER A 186 1.18 3.17 -18.30
C SER A 186 0.78 3.59 -19.71
N TYR A 187 1.63 3.38 -20.72
CA TYR A 187 1.35 3.66 -22.12
C TYR A 187 1.27 2.36 -22.93
N PRO A 188 0.13 2.09 -23.62
CA PRO A 188 0.04 0.90 -24.46
C PRO A 188 0.93 1.04 -25.70
N GLU A 189 1.63 -0.05 -26.00
CA GLU A 189 2.13 -0.41 -27.33
C GLU A 189 3.26 0.42 -27.95
N ASP A 190 4.44 0.48 -27.33
CA ASP A 190 5.66 0.61 -28.14
C ASP A 190 6.85 -0.15 -27.49
N ASN A 191 7.00 -1.39 -27.92
CA ASN A 191 8.13 -2.26 -27.54
C ASN A 191 9.49 -1.78 -28.08
N SER A 192 9.51 -0.70 -28.88
CA SER A 192 10.72 -0.18 -29.52
C SER A 192 11.62 0.66 -28.58
N VAL A 193 11.07 1.14 -27.44
CA VAL A 193 11.84 1.95 -26.48
C VAL A 193 12.67 1.09 -25.51
N ILE A 194 12.34 -0.20 -25.39
CA ILE A 194 13.02 -1.14 -24.47
C ILE A 194 14.34 -1.66 -25.06
N ALA A 195 14.55 -1.54 -26.37
CA ALA A 195 15.69 -2.14 -27.06
C ALA A 195 17.03 -1.40 -26.89
N ASN A 196 17.05 -0.16 -26.37
CA ASN A 196 18.23 0.71 -26.39
C ASN A 196 18.73 1.21 -25.02
N SER A 197 18.32 0.62 -23.90
CA SER A 197 18.92 0.92 -22.60
C SER A 197 19.65 -0.31 -22.06
N ASP A 198 20.96 -0.31 -22.17
CA ASP A 198 21.86 -1.39 -21.72
C ASP A 198 22.03 -1.50 -20.18
N GLU A 199 21.12 -0.92 -19.39
CA GLU A 199 21.07 -1.08 -17.93
C GLU A 199 19.93 -2.04 -17.54
N ARG A 200 20.04 -3.30 -17.93
CA ARG A 200 19.13 -4.35 -17.45
C ARG A 200 19.68 -4.98 -16.17
N ASN A 201 19.20 -4.54 -15.04
CA ASN A 201 19.40 -5.25 -13.77
C ASN A 201 18.67 -6.61 -13.78
N SER A 202 19.27 -7.64 -13.17
CA SER A 202 18.70 -8.99 -13.03
C SER A 202 17.27 -9.01 -12.50
N SER A 203 16.93 -8.11 -11.57
CA SER A 203 15.55 -7.90 -11.05
C SER A 203 14.56 -7.45 -12.12
N GLN A 204 15.01 -6.78 -13.17
CA GLN A 204 14.20 -6.27 -14.27
C GLN A 204 13.86 -7.36 -15.28
N LEU A 205 14.86 -8.15 -15.64
CA LEU A 205 14.70 -9.34 -16.50
C LEU A 205 13.78 -10.36 -15.82
N PHE A 206 13.93 -10.53 -14.53
CA PHE A 206 13.11 -11.35 -13.68
C PHE A 206 11.61 -10.99 -13.75
N TYR A 207 11.25 -9.74 -13.47
CA TYR A 207 9.86 -9.28 -13.53
C TYR A 207 9.27 -9.34 -14.94
N LEU A 208 10.07 -9.07 -15.97
CA LEU A 208 9.63 -9.12 -17.37
C LEU A 208 9.44 -10.56 -17.88
N SER A 209 10.33 -11.48 -17.52
CA SER A 209 10.20 -12.91 -17.86
C SER A 209 8.98 -13.52 -17.17
N TYR A 210 8.76 -13.17 -15.90
CA TYR A 210 7.59 -13.54 -15.13
C TYR A 210 6.28 -13.05 -15.78
N LYS A 211 6.20 -11.75 -16.13
CA LYS A 211 5.03 -11.16 -16.78
C LYS A 211 4.78 -11.72 -18.20
N ALA A 212 5.85 -12.10 -18.92
CA ALA A 212 5.75 -12.76 -20.22
C ALA A 212 5.25 -14.20 -20.09
N LYS A 213 5.73 -14.95 -19.09
CA LYS A 213 5.28 -16.31 -18.77
C LYS A 213 3.80 -16.32 -18.40
N MET A 214 3.36 -15.39 -17.53
CA MET A 214 1.95 -15.25 -17.14
C MET A 214 1.02 -14.90 -18.30
N LYS A 215 1.50 -14.11 -19.29
CA LYS A 215 0.73 -13.76 -20.50
C LYS A 215 0.60 -14.92 -21.48
N SER A 216 1.57 -15.83 -21.52
CA SER A 216 1.61 -16.92 -22.51
C SER A 216 0.81 -18.14 -22.07
N GLU A 217 0.59 -18.36 -20.79
CA GLU A 217 0.00 -19.61 -20.28
C GLU A 217 -1.49 -19.54 -19.99
N GLY A 218 -2.14 -18.35 -19.92
CA GLY A 218 -3.60 -18.20 -19.77
C GLY A 218 -4.19 -18.94 -18.55
N CYS A 219 -3.33 -19.32 -17.59
CA CYS A 219 -3.67 -20.18 -16.48
C CYS A 219 -4.35 -19.42 -15.34
N ASP A 220 -5.40 -19.99 -14.80
CA ASP A 220 -6.01 -19.56 -13.56
C ASP A 220 -5.15 -20.06 -12.37
N GLU A 221 -4.28 -19.20 -11.86
CA GLU A 221 -3.37 -19.49 -10.73
C GLU A 221 -4.12 -20.10 -9.54
N GLN A 222 -5.34 -19.65 -9.32
CA GLN A 222 -6.14 -20.10 -8.19
C GLN A 222 -6.62 -21.54 -8.37
N LEU A 223 -6.99 -21.95 -9.59
CA LEU A 223 -7.38 -23.33 -9.85
C LEU A 223 -6.19 -24.27 -9.66
N GLN A 224 -5.02 -23.91 -10.15
CA GLN A 224 -3.79 -24.69 -9.94
C GLN A 224 -3.44 -24.79 -8.46
N THR A 225 -3.50 -23.67 -7.74
CA THR A 225 -3.23 -23.65 -6.29
C THR A 225 -4.26 -24.48 -5.53
N LEU A 226 -5.53 -24.45 -5.93
CA LEU A 226 -6.57 -25.30 -5.35
C LEU A 226 -6.26 -26.78 -5.53
N GLU A 227 -5.82 -27.17 -6.73
CA GLU A 227 -5.43 -28.58 -7.01
C GLU A 227 -4.18 -28.99 -6.18
N VAL A 228 -3.20 -28.11 -6.03
CA VAL A 228 -2.08 -28.36 -5.10
C VAL A 228 -2.59 -28.55 -3.68
N CYS A 229 -3.47 -27.68 -3.18
CA CYS A 229 -4.05 -27.81 -1.85
C CYS A 229 -4.82 -29.13 -1.65
N LYS A 230 -5.45 -29.68 -2.67
CA LYS A 230 -6.17 -30.97 -2.60
C LYS A 230 -5.24 -32.17 -2.62
N ASN A 231 -4.16 -32.10 -3.41
CA ASN A 231 -3.37 -33.28 -3.75
C ASN A 231 -2.09 -33.43 -2.91
N THR A 232 -1.53 -32.33 -2.38
CA THR A 232 -0.32 -32.40 -1.55
C THR A 232 -0.65 -32.73 -0.09
N LYS A 233 0.26 -33.45 0.57
CA LYS A 233 0.26 -33.65 2.03
C LYS A 233 1.23 -32.70 2.76
N ARG A 234 2.04 -31.92 2.01
CA ARG A 234 2.98 -30.94 2.57
C ARG A 234 2.23 -29.74 3.14
N ASN A 235 2.87 -29.02 4.04
CA ASN A 235 2.41 -27.69 4.42
C ASN A 235 2.46 -26.76 3.21
N VAL A 236 1.50 -25.85 3.08
CA VAL A 236 1.41 -24.90 1.97
C VAL A 236 1.35 -23.49 2.49
N LEU A 237 2.16 -22.60 1.91
CA LEU A 237 2.14 -21.18 2.19
C LEU A 237 1.66 -20.44 0.93
N ILE A 238 0.47 -19.84 1.01
CA ILE A 238 -0.15 -19.11 -0.10
C ILE A 238 -0.01 -17.62 0.17
N LEU A 239 0.80 -16.96 -0.62
CA LEU A 239 1.03 -15.53 -0.55
C LEU A 239 0.41 -14.81 -1.75
N GLY A 240 0.22 -13.51 -1.65
CA GLY A 240 -0.28 -12.69 -2.76
C GLY A 240 -0.78 -11.33 -2.28
N SER A 241 -0.86 -10.37 -3.19
CA SER A 241 -1.31 -9.01 -2.92
C SER A 241 -2.79 -8.95 -2.52
N ALA A 242 -3.23 -7.80 -2.02
CA ALA A 242 -4.64 -7.57 -1.72
C ALA A 242 -5.49 -7.77 -2.99
N GLY A 243 -6.55 -8.58 -2.91
CA GLY A 243 -7.45 -8.81 -4.04
C GLY A 243 -7.08 -9.97 -4.96
N THR A 244 -6.02 -10.76 -4.69
CA THR A 244 -5.67 -11.95 -5.47
C THR A 244 -6.54 -13.18 -5.19
N GLY A 245 -7.58 -13.05 -4.36
CA GLY A 245 -8.55 -14.12 -4.11
C GLY A 245 -8.14 -15.20 -3.12
N LYS A 246 -7.09 -14.99 -2.30
CA LYS A 246 -6.59 -15.94 -1.28
C LYS A 246 -7.70 -16.54 -0.40
N THR A 247 -8.50 -15.69 0.22
CA THR A 247 -9.61 -16.12 1.09
C THR A 247 -10.71 -16.85 0.30
N THR A 248 -10.93 -16.47 -0.98
CA THR A 248 -11.84 -17.18 -1.88
C THR A 248 -11.33 -18.58 -2.17
N LEU A 249 -10.05 -18.72 -2.46
CA LEU A 249 -9.40 -20.02 -2.66
C LEU A 249 -9.56 -20.94 -1.43
N ALA A 250 -9.32 -20.41 -0.22
CA ALA A 250 -9.54 -21.16 1.02
C ALA A 250 -11.01 -21.62 1.16
N ARG A 251 -11.95 -20.76 0.79
CA ARG A 251 -13.40 -21.08 0.81
C ARG A 251 -13.74 -22.19 -0.20
N GLU A 252 -13.21 -22.13 -1.41
CA GLU A 252 -13.42 -23.16 -2.44
C GLU A 252 -12.75 -24.48 -2.03
N TYR A 253 -11.57 -24.45 -1.43
CA TYR A 253 -10.96 -25.65 -0.82
C TYR A 253 -11.89 -26.26 0.22
N LEU A 254 -12.41 -25.49 1.17
CA LEU A 254 -13.33 -25.97 2.20
C LEU A 254 -14.64 -26.54 1.63
N LYS A 255 -15.17 -25.94 0.56
CA LYS A 255 -16.37 -26.44 -0.14
C LYS A 255 -16.10 -27.74 -0.88
N SER A 256 -14.89 -27.97 -1.35
CA SER A 256 -14.50 -29.18 -2.09
C SER A 256 -14.40 -30.43 -1.20
N LEU A 257 -14.32 -30.23 0.12
CA LEU A 257 -14.19 -31.32 1.08
C LEU A 257 -15.54 -31.98 1.39
N SER A 258 -15.50 -33.28 1.65
CA SER A 258 -16.67 -33.99 2.21
C SER A 258 -17.02 -33.43 3.60
N LYS A 259 -18.27 -33.61 4.07
CA LYS A 259 -18.66 -33.20 5.44
C LYS A 259 -17.76 -33.81 6.52
N LYS A 260 -17.31 -35.05 6.32
CA LYS A 260 -16.42 -35.78 7.24
C LYS A 260 -15.04 -35.14 7.26
N ASP A 261 -14.46 -34.85 6.10
CA ASP A 261 -13.12 -34.24 6.00
C ASP A 261 -13.15 -32.77 6.44
N ARG A 262 -14.24 -32.04 6.12
CA ARG A 262 -14.44 -30.66 6.58
C ARG A 262 -14.48 -30.55 8.11
N ALA A 263 -15.02 -31.54 8.82
CA ALA A 263 -15.05 -31.58 10.28
C ALA A 263 -13.66 -31.75 10.91
N LYS A 264 -12.66 -32.18 10.12
CA LYS A 264 -11.26 -32.33 10.53
C LYS A 264 -10.37 -31.15 10.14
N VAL A 265 -10.95 -30.07 9.62
CA VAL A 265 -10.24 -28.83 9.28
C VAL A 265 -10.55 -27.74 10.30
N LEU A 266 -9.53 -27.28 10.98
CA LEU A 266 -9.59 -26.12 11.85
C LEU A 266 -9.17 -24.87 11.07
N VAL A 267 -10.02 -23.85 11.03
CA VAL A 267 -9.70 -22.56 10.42
C VAL A 267 -9.42 -21.54 11.51
N VAL A 268 -8.25 -20.91 11.45
CA VAL A 268 -7.83 -19.88 12.42
C VAL A 268 -7.30 -18.64 11.73
N ALA A 269 -7.37 -17.50 12.42
CA ALA A 269 -6.77 -16.26 11.98
C ALA A 269 -6.37 -15.39 13.18
N PRO A 270 -5.44 -14.43 13.02
CA PRO A 270 -5.07 -13.49 14.07
C PRO A 270 -6.22 -12.58 14.49
N THR A 271 -7.10 -12.22 13.55
CA THR A 271 -8.19 -11.26 13.75
C THR A 271 -9.57 -11.89 13.53
N TRP A 272 -10.56 -11.40 14.27
CA TRP A 272 -11.95 -11.84 14.11
C TRP A 272 -12.53 -11.60 12.72
N LYS A 273 -12.10 -10.52 12.04
CA LYS A 273 -12.60 -10.20 10.68
C LYS A 273 -12.17 -11.26 9.66
N ALA A 274 -10.93 -11.69 9.72
CA ALA A 274 -10.44 -12.78 8.86
C ALA A 274 -11.19 -14.09 9.14
N VAL A 275 -11.42 -14.41 10.41
CA VAL A 275 -12.17 -15.59 10.86
C VAL A 275 -13.59 -15.64 10.26
N THR A 276 -14.31 -14.53 10.22
CA THR A 276 -15.72 -14.51 9.77
C THR A 276 -15.89 -14.89 8.31
N ASN A 277 -14.88 -14.62 7.49
CA ASN A 277 -14.92 -14.93 6.05
C ASN A 277 -14.91 -16.44 5.76
N LEU A 278 -14.34 -17.24 6.66
CA LEU A 278 -14.16 -18.70 6.50
C LEU A 278 -14.87 -19.53 7.59
N SER A 279 -15.65 -18.89 8.46
CA SER A 279 -16.36 -19.54 9.59
C SER A 279 -15.42 -20.29 10.53
N GLY A 280 -14.28 -19.65 10.87
CA GLY A 280 -13.25 -20.20 11.75
C GLY A 280 -13.32 -19.67 13.19
N THR A 281 -12.18 -19.62 13.87
CA THR A 281 -11.97 -19.03 15.20
C THR A 281 -10.63 -18.28 15.27
N THR A 282 -10.40 -17.45 16.30
CA THR A 282 -9.10 -16.79 16.46
C THR A 282 -8.03 -17.77 16.91
N VAL A 283 -6.76 -17.52 16.54
CA VAL A 283 -5.60 -18.30 17.00
C VAL A 283 -5.58 -18.36 18.52
N HIS A 284 -5.75 -17.23 19.21
CA HIS A 284 -5.78 -17.16 20.67
C HIS A 284 -6.82 -18.12 21.28
N ARG A 285 -8.04 -18.11 20.73
CA ARG A 285 -9.10 -18.98 21.24
C ARG A 285 -8.88 -20.46 20.92
N ALA A 286 -8.40 -20.76 19.69
CA ALA A 286 -8.19 -22.15 19.29
C ALA A 286 -7.07 -22.86 20.06
N PHE A 287 -6.02 -22.09 20.36
CA PHE A 287 -4.82 -22.59 21.04
C PHE A 287 -4.78 -22.23 22.53
N GLU A 288 -5.83 -21.62 23.05
CA GLU A 288 -5.98 -21.21 24.47
C GLU A 288 -4.83 -20.26 24.92
N LEU A 289 -4.41 -19.32 24.01
CA LEU A 289 -3.31 -18.39 24.23
C LEU A 289 -3.82 -17.05 24.78
N SER A 290 -3.04 -16.43 25.65
CA SER A 290 -3.28 -15.06 26.13
C SER A 290 -2.85 -14.02 25.08
N CYS A 291 -3.27 -12.77 25.27
CA CYS A 291 -2.80 -11.64 24.43
C CYS A 291 -1.39 -11.16 24.83
N SER A 292 -0.90 -11.50 26.02
CA SER A 292 0.45 -11.18 26.49
C SER A 292 1.51 -11.95 25.71
N ILE A 293 2.79 -11.58 25.90
CA ILE A 293 3.92 -12.32 25.33
C ILE A 293 3.88 -13.78 25.79
N GLN A 294 3.96 -14.69 24.83
CA GLN A 294 3.95 -16.12 25.11
C GLN A 294 5.31 -16.57 25.65
N GLN A 295 5.30 -17.25 26.79
CA GLN A 295 6.48 -17.85 27.38
C GLN A 295 6.64 -19.30 26.97
N ASP A 296 7.86 -19.79 26.92
CA ASP A 296 8.17 -21.19 26.61
C ASP A 296 7.93 -22.08 27.84
N THR A 297 6.66 -22.33 28.15
CA THR A 297 6.22 -23.17 29.27
C THR A 297 5.84 -24.57 28.78
N PRO A 298 5.97 -25.62 29.64
CA PRO A 298 5.50 -26.96 29.27
C PRO A 298 4.05 -26.97 28.83
N ILE A 299 3.73 -27.79 27.80
CA ILE A 299 2.37 -28.01 27.33
C ILE A 299 1.83 -29.25 28.05
N GLU A 300 0.79 -29.06 28.86
CA GLU A 300 0.23 -30.14 29.71
C GLU A 300 -0.91 -30.87 28.99
N GLU A 301 -1.73 -30.15 28.23
CA GLU A 301 -2.91 -30.72 27.54
C GLU A 301 -3.02 -30.21 26.09
N VAL A 302 -3.60 -31.06 25.25
CA VAL A 302 -3.95 -30.68 23.88
C VAL A 302 -5.23 -29.86 23.90
N PRO A 303 -5.23 -28.61 23.35
CA PRO A 303 -6.42 -27.78 23.26
C PRO A 303 -7.58 -28.52 22.61
N LYS A 304 -8.79 -28.30 23.12
CA LYS A 304 -10.01 -29.00 22.63
C LYS A 304 -10.23 -28.83 21.14
N ALA A 305 -9.86 -27.68 20.59
CA ALA A 305 -10.01 -27.37 19.17
C ALA A 305 -9.12 -28.24 18.27
N LEU A 306 -8.03 -28.82 18.79
CA LEU A 306 -7.08 -29.67 18.04
C LEU A 306 -7.40 -31.17 18.10
N LYS A 307 -8.41 -31.57 18.84
CA LYS A 307 -8.82 -32.96 18.90
C LYS A 307 -9.39 -33.40 17.55
N ASN A 308 -8.83 -34.45 16.95
CA ASN A 308 -9.26 -35.03 15.65
C ASN A 308 -9.10 -34.07 14.43
N ILE A 309 -8.15 -33.17 14.46
CA ILE A 309 -7.86 -32.25 13.33
C ILE A 309 -6.72 -32.83 12.49
N ASP A 310 -6.94 -32.86 11.16
CA ASP A 310 -5.96 -33.30 10.16
C ASP A 310 -5.31 -32.10 9.44
N THR A 311 -6.01 -30.95 9.38
CA THR A 311 -5.54 -29.76 8.66
C THR A 311 -5.89 -28.50 9.43
N ILE A 312 -4.93 -27.56 9.53
CA ILE A 312 -5.15 -26.21 10.05
C ILE A 312 -4.97 -25.21 8.91
N ILE A 313 -5.99 -24.38 8.68
CA ILE A 313 -5.89 -23.23 7.77
C ILE A 313 -5.66 -21.98 8.60
N ILE A 314 -4.58 -21.26 8.32
CA ILE A 314 -4.24 -20.00 8.98
C ILE A 314 -4.43 -18.87 7.96
N ASP A 315 -5.49 -18.07 8.10
CA ASP A 315 -5.70 -16.88 7.26
C ASP A 315 -5.01 -15.66 7.90
N GLU A 316 -4.54 -14.70 7.09
CA GLU A 316 -3.81 -13.51 7.49
C GLU A 316 -2.55 -13.80 8.35
N ILE A 317 -1.77 -14.82 7.96
CA ILE A 317 -0.57 -15.24 8.73
C ILE A 317 0.44 -14.10 8.92
N SER A 318 0.50 -13.12 8.03
CA SER A 318 1.38 -11.96 8.10
C SER A 318 1.16 -11.09 9.34
N MET A 319 -0.03 -11.16 9.94
CA MET A 319 -0.35 -10.44 11.18
C MET A 319 -0.09 -11.25 12.44
N LEU A 320 0.38 -12.49 12.31
CA LEU A 320 0.63 -13.34 13.46
C LEU A 320 2.00 -13.03 14.06
N ARG A 321 2.01 -12.64 15.33
CA ARG A 321 3.22 -12.28 16.08
C ARG A 321 4.10 -13.52 16.31
N VAL A 322 5.41 -13.34 16.28
CA VAL A 322 6.41 -14.42 16.32
C VAL A 322 6.26 -15.38 17.49
N ASP A 323 6.04 -14.86 18.69
CA ASP A 323 5.87 -15.67 19.91
C ASP A 323 4.58 -16.50 19.90
N ILE A 324 3.49 -15.91 19.42
CA ILE A 324 2.19 -16.60 19.24
C ILE A 324 2.32 -17.71 18.20
N PHE A 325 3.00 -17.43 17.09
CA PHE A 325 3.28 -18.44 16.05
C PHE A 325 4.17 -19.56 16.60
N ASN A 326 5.26 -19.20 17.28
CA ASN A 326 6.18 -20.16 17.88
C ASN A 326 5.43 -21.10 18.85
N ARG A 327 4.63 -20.51 19.74
CA ARG A 327 3.82 -21.28 20.70
C ARG A 327 2.77 -22.15 20.03
N MET A 328 2.09 -21.63 19.02
CA MET A 328 1.14 -22.38 18.22
C MET A 328 1.77 -23.63 17.59
N VAL A 329 2.97 -23.50 16.98
CA VAL A 329 3.68 -24.63 16.36
C VAL A 329 4.11 -25.67 17.41
N GLN A 330 4.56 -25.24 18.59
CA GLN A 330 4.88 -26.15 19.71
C GLN A 330 3.64 -26.97 20.12
N ILE A 331 2.48 -26.31 20.26
CA ILE A 331 1.22 -26.98 20.62
C ILE A 331 0.79 -27.96 19.51
N ILE A 332 0.94 -27.60 18.25
CA ILE A 332 0.65 -28.50 17.10
C ILE A 332 1.52 -29.75 17.19
N ARG A 333 2.84 -29.60 17.39
CA ARG A 333 3.77 -30.74 17.51
C ARG A 333 3.45 -31.62 18.70
N TYR A 334 3.08 -31.02 19.82
CA TYR A 334 2.63 -31.78 20.99
C TYR A 334 1.36 -32.57 20.68
N ALA A 335 0.39 -31.95 20.01
CA ALA A 335 -0.85 -32.62 19.59
C ALA A 335 -0.59 -33.77 18.59
N GLU A 336 0.33 -33.60 17.64
CA GLU A 336 0.76 -34.66 16.70
C GLU A 336 1.34 -35.87 17.45
N GLN A 337 2.20 -35.62 18.44
CA GLN A 337 2.78 -36.68 19.26
C GLN A 337 1.72 -37.42 20.08
N GLN A 338 0.79 -36.71 20.73
CA GLN A 338 -0.25 -37.30 21.55
C GLN A 338 -1.27 -38.10 20.72
N ASN A 339 -1.61 -37.60 19.54
CA ASN A 339 -2.60 -38.22 18.65
C ASN A 339 -1.97 -39.25 17.69
N ASN A 340 -0.65 -39.35 17.63
CA ASN A 340 0.13 -40.13 16.66
C ASN A 340 -0.33 -39.88 15.21
N HIS A 341 -0.60 -38.62 14.88
CA HIS A 341 -1.14 -38.21 13.59
C HIS A 341 -0.62 -36.82 13.20
N PRO A 342 -0.04 -36.66 11.97
CA PRO A 342 0.47 -35.38 11.53
C PRO A 342 -0.68 -34.40 11.23
N ILE A 343 -0.47 -33.14 11.54
CA ILE A 343 -1.39 -32.05 11.28
C ILE A 343 -0.79 -31.14 10.19
N ARG A 344 -1.45 -31.09 9.06
CA ARG A 344 -1.05 -30.25 7.93
C ARG A 344 -1.42 -28.78 8.16
N ILE A 345 -0.54 -27.84 7.73
CA ILE A 345 -0.79 -26.40 7.78
C ILE A 345 -0.96 -25.85 6.37
N ILE A 346 -2.04 -25.09 6.14
CA ILE A 346 -2.23 -24.24 4.97
C ILE A 346 -2.25 -22.80 5.47
N ALA A 347 -1.16 -22.08 5.27
CA ALA A 347 -1.01 -20.69 5.71
C ALA A 347 -1.26 -19.73 4.55
N ILE A 348 -1.99 -18.64 4.80
CA ILE A 348 -2.44 -17.69 3.79
C ILE A 348 -2.13 -16.27 4.28
N GLY A 349 -1.52 -15.42 3.46
CA GLY A 349 -1.23 -14.05 3.87
C GLY A 349 -0.69 -13.12 2.80
N ASP A 350 -0.40 -11.90 3.25
CA ASP A 350 0.20 -10.84 2.45
C ASP A 350 1.15 -10.01 3.33
N PHE A 351 2.45 -10.28 3.24
CA PHE A 351 3.46 -9.59 4.03
C PHE A 351 3.69 -8.12 3.60
N GLY A 352 3.05 -7.68 2.53
CA GLY A 352 2.99 -6.25 2.16
C GLY A 352 1.89 -5.48 2.88
N GLN A 353 0.97 -6.17 3.59
CA GLN A 353 -0.06 -5.54 4.42
C GLN A 353 0.47 -5.17 5.81
N LEU A 354 -0.42 -5.05 6.79
CA LEU A 354 -0.04 -4.65 8.15
C LEU A 354 0.83 -5.71 8.84
N ALA A 355 1.86 -5.24 9.52
CA ALA A 355 2.67 -6.04 10.42
C ALA A 355 1.86 -6.53 11.64
N PRO A 356 2.34 -7.54 12.38
CA PRO A 356 1.77 -7.91 13.67
C PRO A 356 1.65 -6.72 14.61
N VAL A 357 0.52 -6.61 15.31
CA VAL A 357 0.34 -5.56 16.32
C VAL A 357 1.25 -5.85 17.50
N CYS A 358 2.13 -4.91 17.80
CA CYS A 358 3.10 -5.01 18.88
C CYS A 358 3.27 -3.62 19.51
N ILE A 359 3.04 -3.50 20.81
CA ILE A 359 3.37 -2.27 21.56
C ILE A 359 4.89 -2.16 21.71
N ALA A 360 5.40 -0.97 22.02
CA ALA A 360 6.85 -0.74 22.05
C ALA A 360 7.56 -1.65 23.04
N GLU A 361 7.00 -1.81 24.25
CA GLU A 361 7.55 -2.65 25.32
C GLU A 361 7.60 -4.13 24.91
N ASP A 362 6.55 -4.64 24.26
CA ASP A 362 6.50 -6.01 23.76
C ASP A 362 7.52 -6.21 22.63
N LYS A 363 7.66 -5.23 21.73
CA LYS A 363 8.61 -5.29 20.63
C LYS A 363 10.04 -5.41 21.15
N ASP A 364 10.42 -4.56 22.10
CA ASP A 364 11.75 -4.59 22.73
C ASP A 364 12.03 -5.91 23.47
N ALA A 365 11.00 -6.54 24.03
CA ALA A 365 11.12 -7.83 24.68
C ALA A 365 11.29 -8.97 23.66
N LEU A 366 10.50 -8.97 22.59
CA LEU A 366 10.56 -9.98 21.54
C LEU A 366 11.86 -9.92 20.73
N GLU A 367 12.36 -8.72 20.40
CA GLU A 367 13.62 -8.55 19.65
C GLU A 367 14.87 -9.00 20.42
N LYS A 368 14.75 -9.30 21.75
CA LYS A 368 15.81 -9.96 22.52
C LYS A 368 15.86 -11.47 22.27
N GLU A 369 14.73 -12.09 21.94
CA GLU A 369 14.60 -13.53 21.77
C GLU A 369 14.52 -13.96 20.30
N TYR A 370 13.98 -13.08 19.43
CA TYR A 370 13.73 -13.36 18.03
C TYR A 370 14.37 -12.30 17.11
N PRO A 371 14.72 -12.64 15.86
CA PRO A 371 15.27 -11.68 14.90
C PRO A 371 14.30 -10.57 14.46
N GLY A 372 13.03 -10.66 14.85
CA GLY A 372 11.97 -9.71 14.54
C GLY A 372 10.63 -10.16 15.10
N VAL A 373 9.54 -9.50 14.67
CA VAL A 373 8.20 -9.72 15.23
C VAL A 373 7.26 -10.56 14.35
N TYR A 374 7.68 -10.89 13.13
CA TYR A 374 6.87 -11.67 12.21
C TYR A 374 6.92 -13.17 12.50
N CYS A 375 5.90 -13.89 12.10
CA CYS A 375 5.83 -15.35 12.25
C CYS A 375 7.04 -16.10 11.65
N TYR A 376 7.60 -15.61 10.55
CA TYR A 376 8.80 -16.20 9.92
C TYR A 376 10.11 -15.93 10.67
N ASP A 377 10.11 -15.05 11.67
CA ASP A 377 11.25 -14.85 12.58
C ASP A 377 11.32 -15.94 13.67
N SER A 378 10.32 -16.84 13.74
CA SER A 378 10.34 -17.99 14.65
C SER A 378 11.39 -19.03 14.22
N PRO A 379 12.20 -19.57 15.14
CA PRO A 379 13.14 -20.65 14.86
C PRO A 379 12.46 -21.93 14.36
N LEU A 380 11.14 -22.04 14.53
CA LEU A 380 10.36 -23.19 14.06
C LEU A 380 9.85 -23.03 12.63
N TRP A 381 9.97 -21.85 12.02
CA TRP A 381 9.44 -21.57 10.69
C TRP A 381 9.97 -22.52 9.62
N ASP A 382 11.28 -22.61 9.46
CA ASP A 382 11.93 -23.43 8.44
C ASP A 382 11.60 -24.92 8.57
N SER A 383 11.38 -25.36 9.82
CA SER A 383 11.05 -26.77 10.12
C SER A 383 9.66 -27.21 9.63
N LEU A 384 8.80 -26.28 9.21
CA LEU A 384 7.50 -26.57 8.64
C LEU A 384 7.58 -26.93 7.15
N ASP A 385 8.70 -26.71 6.50
CA ASP A 385 8.96 -27.05 5.07
C ASP A 385 7.77 -26.69 4.16
N PHE A 386 7.39 -25.42 4.16
CA PHE A 386 6.26 -24.94 3.38
C PHE A 386 6.52 -25.05 1.87
N GLN A 387 5.59 -25.66 1.14
CA GLN A 387 5.47 -25.45 -0.28
C GLN A 387 4.88 -24.05 -0.51
N LYS A 388 5.72 -23.11 -0.93
CA LYS A 388 5.35 -21.72 -1.16
C LYS A 388 4.71 -21.53 -2.52
N ILE A 389 3.62 -20.76 -2.58
CA ILE A 389 2.90 -20.39 -3.80
C ILE A 389 2.58 -18.90 -3.70
N VAL A 390 2.92 -18.13 -4.71
CA VAL A 390 2.63 -16.70 -4.78
C VAL A 390 1.57 -16.44 -5.84
N LEU A 391 0.43 -15.83 -5.44
CA LEU A 391 -0.65 -15.44 -6.35
C LEU A 391 -0.44 -14.00 -6.82
N HIS A 392 -0.45 -13.79 -8.12
CA HIS A 392 -0.16 -12.50 -8.75
C HIS A 392 -1.41 -11.86 -9.39
N GLN A 393 -2.36 -12.68 -9.83
CA GLN A 393 -3.55 -12.17 -10.50
C GLN A 393 -4.49 -11.46 -9.52
N VAL A 394 -4.62 -10.15 -9.68
CA VAL A 394 -5.52 -9.32 -8.88
C VAL A 394 -6.92 -9.32 -9.49
N HIS A 395 -7.94 -9.63 -8.67
CA HIS A 395 -9.35 -9.72 -9.11
C HIS A 395 -10.24 -8.64 -8.50
N ARG A 396 -9.79 -7.98 -7.43
CA ARG A 396 -10.60 -6.95 -6.75
C ARG A 396 -10.67 -5.66 -7.53
N GLN A 397 -9.54 -5.21 -8.07
CA GLN A 397 -9.42 -3.97 -8.80
C GLN A 397 -9.78 -4.19 -10.26
N GLU A 398 -10.78 -3.46 -10.74
CA GLU A 398 -11.23 -3.50 -12.13
C GLU A 398 -10.32 -2.67 -13.04
N ASP A 399 -9.72 -1.60 -12.49
CA ASP A 399 -8.74 -0.76 -13.18
C ASP A 399 -7.33 -1.31 -13.00
N LYS A 400 -6.73 -1.77 -14.11
CA LYS A 400 -5.38 -2.32 -14.11
C LYS A 400 -4.32 -1.29 -13.69
N ARG A 401 -4.49 0.00 -14.06
CA ARG A 401 -3.55 1.05 -13.66
C ARG A 401 -3.58 1.27 -12.16
N PHE A 402 -4.78 1.25 -11.59
CA PHE A 402 -4.95 1.33 -10.14
C PHE A 402 -4.30 0.14 -9.42
N ALA A 403 -4.52 -1.08 -9.92
CA ALA A 403 -3.87 -2.28 -9.38
C ALA A 403 -2.34 -2.19 -9.45
N ASP A 404 -1.80 -1.75 -10.59
CA ASP A 404 -0.37 -1.55 -10.79
C ASP A 404 0.22 -0.51 -9.82
N HIS A 405 -0.48 0.61 -9.57
CA HIS A 405 -0.04 1.63 -8.61
C HIS A 405 -0.16 1.19 -7.15
N LEU A 406 -1.14 0.35 -6.81
CA LEU A 406 -1.22 -0.30 -5.50
C LEU A 406 -0.06 -1.25 -5.27
N GLU A 407 0.35 -1.99 -6.29
CA GLU A 407 1.53 -2.86 -6.20
C GLU A 407 2.80 -2.06 -5.96
N LEU A 408 2.99 -0.95 -6.67
CA LEU A 408 4.08 0.00 -6.44
C LEU A 408 4.07 0.57 -5.02
N LEU A 409 2.89 0.97 -4.55
CA LEU A 409 2.71 1.51 -3.20
C LEU A 409 3.13 0.47 -2.14
N LYS A 410 2.76 -0.79 -2.34
CA LYS A 410 3.14 -1.93 -1.48
C LYS A 410 4.67 -2.03 -1.36
N TYR A 411 5.39 -1.86 -2.46
CA TYR A 411 6.86 -1.89 -2.47
C TYR A 411 7.53 -0.58 -2.03
N GLY A 412 6.77 0.40 -1.58
CA GLY A 412 7.29 1.66 -1.03
C GLY A 412 7.72 2.68 -2.08
N CYS A 413 7.22 2.57 -3.31
CA CYS A 413 7.49 3.52 -4.37
C CYS A 413 6.78 4.85 -4.12
N LYS A 414 7.55 5.90 -3.82
CA LYS A 414 7.01 7.22 -3.47
C LYS A 414 6.46 8.00 -4.66
N SER A 415 6.89 7.67 -5.90
CA SER A 415 6.42 8.36 -7.11
C SER A 415 4.94 8.14 -7.40
N VAL A 416 4.32 7.10 -6.81
CA VAL A 416 2.87 6.84 -6.96
C VAL A 416 1.98 7.86 -6.26
N VAL A 417 2.53 8.64 -5.32
CA VAL A 417 1.76 9.61 -4.52
C VAL A 417 1.12 10.67 -5.43
N GLU A 418 1.86 11.17 -6.41
CA GLU A 418 1.34 12.14 -7.38
C GLU A 418 0.20 11.53 -8.18
N TRP A 419 0.36 10.29 -8.66
CA TRP A 419 -0.68 9.61 -9.40
C TRP A 419 -1.97 9.42 -8.57
N PHE A 420 -1.86 9.01 -7.31
CA PHE A 420 -3.06 8.88 -6.45
C PHE A 420 -3.72 10.23 -6.18
N ASN A 421 -2.95 11.28 -5.94
CA ASN A 421 -3.50 12.62 -5.75
C ASN A 421 -4.21 13.17 -6.99
N ASP A 422 -3.80 12.74 -8.19
CA ASP A 422 -4.37 13.17 -9.46
C ASP A 422 -5.58 12.32 -9.92
N ASN A 423 -5.65 11.05 -9.49
CA ASN A 423 -6.64 10.09 -9.99
C ASN A 423 -7.70 9.69 -8.95
N CYS A 424 -7.46 9.92 -7.66
CA CYS A 424 -8.49 9.79 -6.63
C CYS A 424 -9.33 11.06 -6.51
N CYS A 425 -10.54 10.94 -5.97
CA CYS A 425 -11.37 12.10 -5.70
C CYS A 425 -10.73 12.97 -4.59
N THR A 426 -10.82 14.28 -4.72
CA THR A 426 -10.40 15.23 -3.69
C THR A 426 -11.60 15.67 -2.85
N GLY A 427 -11.41 15.80 -1.54
CA GLY A 427 -12.46 16.27 -0.62
C GLY A 427 -13.05 15.17 0.23
N PHE A 428 -14.25 15.36 0.71
CA PHE A 428 -14.94 14.49 1.66
C PHE A 428 -16.31 14.08 1.12
N SER A 429 -16.58 12.77 1.08
CA SER A 429 -17.91 12.22 0.80
C SER A 429 -18.64 11.95 2.13
N TYR A 430 -19.82 12.53 2.29
CA TYR A 430 -20.62 12.37 3.52
C TYR A 430 -21.25 10.96 3.65
N ASP A 431 -21.39 10.24 2.55
CA ASP A 431 -21.96 8.90 2.51
C ASP A 431 -20.91 7.80 2.72
N ALA A 432 -19.64 8.14 2.55
CA ALA A 432 -18.54 7.21 2.65
C ALA A 432 -17.97 7.12 4.07
N ILE A 433 -17.60 5.89 4.48
CA ILE A 433 -16.87 5.68 5.74
C ILE A 433 -15.46 6.28 5.65
N THR A 434 -14.96 6.85 6.74
CA THR A 434 -13.61 7.40 6.81
C THR A 434 -12.62 6.39 7.36
N ILE A 435 -11.54 6.12 6.61
CA ILE A 435 -10.42 5.28 7.05
C ILE A 435 -9.31 6.18 7.59
N CYS A 436 -8.91 5.95 8.84
CA CYS A 436 -7.95 6.75 9.60
C CYS A 436 -6.73 5.92 10.04
N PRO A 437 -5.52 6.52 10.16
CA PRO A 437 -4.35 5.81 10.67
C PRO A 437 -4.41 5.51 12.19
N THR A 438 -5.12 6.32 13.00
CA THR A 438 -5.12 6.23 14.46
C THR A 438 -6.52 6.21 15.06
N ASN A 439 -6.65 5.71 16.30
CA ASN A 439 -7.90 5.72 17.04
C ASN A 439 -8.31 7.14 17.46
N GLU A 440 -7.35 8.02 17.76
CA GLU A 440 -7.62 9.42 18.12
C GLU A 440 -8.35 10.13 16.98
N LEU A 441 -7.89 9.96 15.75
CA LEU A 441 -8.54 10.58 14.60
C LEU A 441 -9.93 9.98 14.34
N VAL A 442 -10.13 8.68 14.56
CA VAL A 442 -11.46 8.05 14.51
C VAL A 442 -12.38 8.69 15.53
N LYS A 443 -11.91 8.91 16.78
CA LYS A 443 -12.68 9.55 17.84
C LYS A 443 -13.07 10.99 17.47
N GLU A 444 -12.13 11.78 16.94
CA GLU A 444 -12.40 13.15 16.44
C GLU A 444 -13.50 13.15 15.37
N TYR A 445 -13.46 12.20 14.43
CA TYR A 445 -14.48 12.04 13.39
C TYR A 445 -15.84 11.67 14.00
N THR A 446 -15.85 10.75 14.96
CA THR A 446 -17.08 10.30 15.63
C THR A 446 -17.75 11.44 16.41
N GLU A 447 -16.98 12.17 17.21
CA GLU A 447 -17.48 13.32 17.98
C GLU A 447 -18.02 14.43 17.05
N ARG A 448 -17.30 14.74 15.98
CA ARG A 448 -17.74 15.70 14.97
C ARG A 448 -19.00 15.25 14.27
N TYR A 449 -19.07 13.97 13.86
CA TYR A 449 -20.23 13.41 13.17
C TYR A 449 -21.48 13.49 14.03
N VAL A 450 -21.42 13.12 15.30
CA VAL A 450 -22.55 13.23 16.24
C VAL A 450 -22.99 14.67 16.40
N LYS A 451 -22.05 15.62 16.55
CA LYS A 451 -22.34 17.04 16.70
C LYS A 451 -22.99 17.66 15.47
N GLU A 452 -22.52 17.33 14.28
CA GLU A 452 -23.01 17.90 13.01
C GLU A 452 -24.33 17.26 12.56
N ASN A 453 -24.60 16.02 12.97
CA ASN A 453 -25.77 15.25 12.56
C ASN A 453 -26.79 15.03 13.70
N TRP A 454 -26.94 16.01 14.58
CA TRP A 454 -27.85 15.95 15.73
C TRP A 454 -29.27 15.51 15.35
N HIS A 455 -29.74 15.75 14.14
CA HIS A 455 -31.06 15.35 13.62
C HIS A 455 -31.24 13.83 13.49
N TYR A 456 -30.17 13.03 13.56
CA TYR A 456 -30.25 11.57 13.64
C TYR A 456 -30.60 11.06 15.05
N CYS A 457 -30.97 11.93 15.96
CA CYS A 457 -31.45 11.58 17.29
C CYS A 457 -30.46 10.72 18.08
N PHE A 458 -29.19 11.17 18.15
CA PHE A 458 -28.17 10.44 18.92
C PHE A 458 -28.52 10.42 20.40
N ASP A 459 -28.42 9.24 21.00
CA ASP A 459 -28.48 9.01 22.42
C ASP A 459 -27.24 8.23 22.90
N THR A 460 -26.95 8.32 24.19
CA THR A 460 -25.84 7.63 24.84
C THR A 460 -26.37 6.43 25.60
N TYR A 461 -25.90 5.24 25.20
CA TYR A 461 -26.26 3.98 25.83
C TYR A 461 -25.11 3.55 26.75
N GLU A 462 -25.38 3.61 28.05
CA GLU A 462 -24.44 3.18 29.10
C GLU A 462 -24.47 1.66 29.25
N ALA A 463 -23.31 1.07 29.51
CA ALA A 463 -23.22 -0.36 29.84
C ALA A 463 -23.73 -0.63 31.25
N GLU A 464 -24.38 -1.77 31.44
CA GLU A 464 -24.74 -2.32 32.74
C GLU A 464 -23.71 -3.32 33.20
N TYR A 465 -23.26 -3.28 34.46
CA TYR A 465 -22.29 -4.22 35.00
C TYR A 465 -22.45 -4.43 36.50
N ASP A 466 -22.08 -5.62 37.01
CA ASP A 466 -22.31 -6.05 38.39
C ASP A 466 -21.00 -6.21 39.20
N GLY A 467 -19.96 -5.48 38.88
CA GLY A 467 -18.65 -5.57 39.55
C GLY A 467 -17.70 -4.46 39.14
N SER A 468 -16.40 -4.73 39.16
CA SER A 468 -15.38 -3.79 38.69
C SER A 468 -15.08 -4.00 37.21
N LEU A 469 -14.91 -2.91 36.48
CA LEU A 469 -14.48 -2.99 35.09
C LEU A 469 -13.00 -3.37 34.99
N THR A 470 -12.66 -4.10 33.94
CA THR A 470 -11.29 -4.42 33.55
C THR A 470 -10.83 -3.48 32.43
N ASP A 471 -9.52 -3.39 32.19
CA ASP A 471 -8.96 -2.54 31.12
C ASP A 471 -9.41 -3.00 29.72
N GLU A 472 -9.74 -4.29 29.55
CA GLU A 472 -10.24 -4.85 28.30
C GLU A 472 -11.75 -5.05 28.35
N LEU A 473 -12.50 -4.15 27.68
CA LEU A 473 -13.93 -4.27 27.51
C LEU A 473 -14.29 -4.79 26.10
N PRO A 474 -15.33 -5.64 25.97
CA PRO A 474 -15.77 -6.16 24.67
C PRO A 474 -16.28 -5.05 23.73
N VAL A 475 -16.90 -4.02 24.30
CA VAL A 475 -17.35 -2.78 23.65
C VAL A 475 -17.17 -1.62 24.64
N GLU A 476 -17.19 -0.38 24.14
CA GLU A 476 -17.05 0.81 25.00
C GLU A 476 -18.21 0.91 26.01
N GLN A 477 -17.89 1.43 27.21
CA GLN A 477 -18.88 1.60 28.30
C GLN A 477 -20.03 2.52 27.87
N ASN A 478 -19.71 3.63 27.21
CA ASN A 478 -20.65 4.60 26.72
C ASN A 478 -20.59 4.65 25.20
N ILE A 479 -21.64 4.19 24.52
CA ILE A 479 -21.74 4.22 23.06
C ILE A 479 -22.80 5.22 22.63
N GLN A 480 -22.48 6.02 21.62
CA GLN A 480 -23.42 6.93 20.99
C GLN A 480 -24.02 6.27 19.76
N LEU A 481 -25.34 6.14 19.71
CA LEU A 481 -26.08 5.57 18.59
C LEU A 481 -27.18 6.53 18.15
N GLY A 482 -27.42 6.61 16.85
CA GLY A 482 -28.50 7.39 16.23
C GLY A 482 -28.99 6.65 14.99
N LEU A 483 -29.91 7.24 14.22
CA LEU A 483 -30.41 6.68 12.96
C LEU A 483 -29.30 6.77 11.89
N CYS A 484 -28.26 5.96 12.03
CA CYS A 484 -27.03 6.05 11.25
C CYS A 484 -26.36 4.69 11.05
N ARG A 485 -25.28 4.70 10.29
CA ARG A 485 -24.45 3.52 10.00
C ARG A 485 -23.69 3.05 11.24
N ILE A 486 -23.78 1.75 11.50
CA ILE A 486 -23.05 1.08 12.60
C ILE A 486 -22.19 -0.06 12.09
N MET A 487 -21.23 -0.47 12.93
CA MET A 487 -20.45 -1.68 12.73
C MET A 487 -20.58 -2.57 13.97
N PHE A 488 -20.82 -3.85 13.74
CA PHE A 488 -20.85 -4.84 14.81
C PHE A 488 -19.44 -5.14 15.33
N LEU A 489 -19.29 -5.11 16.65
CA LEU A 489 -18.02 -5.40 17.35
C LEU A 489 -17.97 -6.84 17.88
N TRP A 490 -19.09 -7.56 17.84
CA TRP A 490 -19.23 -8.93 18.34
C TRP A 490 -20.04 -9.80 17.37
N ASN A 491 -19.98 -11.13 17.56
CA ASN A 491 -20.76 -12.08 16.76
C ASN A 491 -22.09 -12.38 17.45
N GLY A 492 -23.19 -12.13 16.79
CA GLY A 492 -24.53 -12.55 17.19
C GLY A 492 -25.04 -13.71 16.33
N LYS A 493 -26.32 -14.02 16.48
CA LYS A 493 -26.96 -15.10 15.69
C LYS A 493 -27.14 -14.72 14.22
N GLN A 494 -27.44 -13.45 13.94
CA GLN A 494 -27.81 -12.93 12.61
C GLN A 494 -26.79 -11.93 12.04
N TYR A 495 -25.74 -11.60 12.78
CA TYR A 495 -24.69 -10.69 12.38
C TYR A 495 -23.32 -11.20 12.85
N LYS A 496 -22.26 -10.69 12.24
CA LYS A 496 -20.88 -11.01 12.58
C LYS A 496 -20.11 -9.75 12.89
N ARG A 497 -19.08 -9.86 13.72
CA ARG A 497 -18.15 -8.76 13.99
C ARG A 497 -17.57 -8.22 12.68
N GLY A 498 -17.64 -6.88 12.52
CA GLY A 498 -17.20 -6.16 11.33
C GLY A 498 -18.23 -6.13 10.20
N ASP A 499 -19.46 -6.65 10.40
CA ASP A 499 -20.57 -6.37 9.50
C ASP A 499 -21.09 -4.95 9.74
N PHE A 500 -21.58 -4.33 8.68
CA PHE A 500 -22.18 -3.00 8.71
C PHE A 500 -23.68 -3.09 8.57
N ALA A 501 -24.36 -2.18 9.25
CA ALA A 501 -25.81 -2.03 9.16
C ALA A 501 -26.22 -0.57 9.34
N MET A 502 -27.44 -0.25 8.94
CA MET A 502 -28.09 1.04 9.17
C MET A 502 -29.13 0.89 10.29
N ILE A 503 -29.10 1.74 11.30
CA ILE A 503 -30.16 1.78 12.33
C ILE A 503 -31.40 2.43 11.73
N GLU A 504 -32.53 1.73 11.82
CA GLU A 504 -33.84 2.17 11.33
C GLU A 504 -34.70 2.72 12.44
N SER A 505 -34.70 2.09 13.61
CA SER A 505 -35.55 2.50 14.76
C SER A 505 -35.01 1.97 16.09
N PHE A 506 -35.39 2.63 17.15
CA PHE A 506 -35.18 2.24 18.54
C PHE A 506 -36.50 1.84 19.17
N SER A 507 -36.50 0.73 19.92
CA SER A 507 -37.65 0.23 20.67
C SER A 507 -37.26 -0.23 22.07
N ASP A 508 -38.23 -0.47 22.95
CA ASP A 508 -37.97 -1.01 24.29
C ASP A 508 -37.35 -2.42 24.23
N ASP A 509 -37.62 -3.18 23.16
CA ASP A 509 -37.14 -4.55 22.95
C ASP A 509 -35.77 -4.60 22.26
N GLY A 510 -35.21 -3.47 21.79
CA GLY A 510 -33.92 -3.44 21.11
C GLY A 510 -33.86 -2.42 19.97
N ILE A 511 -32.85 -2.56 19.15
CA ILE A 511 -32.56 -1.68 18.00
C ILE A 511 -32.80 -2.44 16.70
N ASP A 512 -33.69 -1.91 15.85
CA ASP A 512 -33.92 -2.44 14.51
C ASP A 512 -32.86 -1.92 13.55
N VAL A 513 -32.19 -2.81 12.85
CA VAL A 513 -31.16 -2.46 11.87
C VAL A 513 -31.37 -3.19 10.54
N THR A 514 -31.00 -2.55 9.44
CA THR A 514 -30.92 -3.16 8.11
C THR A 514 -29.48 -3.47 7.78
N MET A 515 -29.17 -4.75 7.57
CA MET A 515 -27.83 -5.22 7.23
C MET A 515 -27.43 -4.77 5.83
N GLU A 516 -26.28 -4.10 5.66
CA GLU A 516 -25.83 -3.60 4.35
C GLU A 516 -25.57 -4.71 3.34
N LYS A 517 -25.02 -5.84 3.80
CA LYS A 517 -24.61 -6.94 2.93
C LYS A 517 -25.78 -7.77 2.38
N THR A 518 -26.82 -7.95 3.17
CA THR A 518 -27.96 -8.85 2.84
C THR A 518 -29.24 -8.09 2.57
N GLY A 519 -29.36 -6.84 3.01
CA GLY A 519 -30.61 -6.09 3.04
C GLY A 519 -31.63 -6.61 4.08
N GLU A 520 -31.24 -7.57 4.90
CA GLU A 520 -32.11 -8.19 5.91
C GLU A 520 -32.30 -7.24 7.08
N ARG A 521 -33.55 -7.09 7.53
CA ARG A 521 -33.88 -6.34 8.74
C ARG A 521 -33.86 -7.27 9.95
N ILE A 522 -33.07 -6.92 10.96
CA ILE A 522 -32.91 -7.67 12.19
C ILE A 522 -33.08 -6.76 13.40
N GLN A 523 -33.52 -7.33 14.54
CA GLN A 523 -33.55 -6.64 15.82
C GLN A 523 -32.36 -7.05 16.66
N VAL A 524 -31.61 -6.09 17.17
CA VAL A 524 -30.40 -6.28 17.98
C VAL A 524 -30.70 -5.92 19.42
N GLN A 525 -30.45 -6.85 20.32
CA GLN A 525 -30.53 -6.66 21.76
C GLN A 525 -29.17 -6.40 22.38
N ARG A 526 -29.14 -5.97 23.64
CA ARG A 526 -27.90 -5.93 24.42
C ARG A 526 -27.37 -7.35 24.63
N GLU A 527 -26.07 -7.51 24.55
CA GLU A 527 -25.36 -8.77 24.83
C GLU A 527 -24.69 -8.68 26.21
N THR A 528 -24.61 -9.82 26.90
CA THR A 528 -23.96 -9.90 28.20
C THR A 528 -22.69 -10.75 28.09
N TRP A 529 -21.56 -10.19 28.50
CA TRP A 529 -20.27 -10.85 28.57
C TRP A 529 -19.82 -11.05 30.01
N THR A 530 -19.03 -12.08 30.26
CA THR A 530 -18.33 -12.24 31.54
C THR A 530 -16.87 -11.81 31.35
N LEU A 531 -16.45 -10.77 32.05
CA LEU A 531 -15.08 -10.25 32.02
C LEU A 531 -14.10 -11.21 32.71
N SER A 532 -12.79 -10.97 32.55
CA SER A 532 -11.73 -11.81 33.14
C SER A 532 -11.78 -11.92 34.66
N ASN A 533 -12.31 -10.92 35.33
CA ASN A 533 -12.53 -10.87 36.79
C ASN A 533 -13.89 -11.44 37.26
N GLY A 534 -14.68 -12.01 36.34
CA GLY A 534 -16.00 -12.57 36.63
C GLY A 534 -17.17 -11.57 36.57
N THR A 535 -16.92 -10.28 36.39
CA THR A 535 -17.97 -9.23 36.27
C THR A 535 -18.82 -9.51 35.03
N LYS A 536 -20.15 -9.43 35.16
CA LYS A 536 -21.05 -9.40 34.01
C LYS A 536 -21.12 -8.00 33.45
N TYR A 537 -21.00 -7.88 32.14
CA TYR A 537 -20.99 -6.64 31.40
C TYR A 537 -21.99 -6.70 30.25
N THR A 538 -22.95 -5.80 30.23
CA THR A 538 -24.07 -5.82 29.26
C THR A 538 -24.11 -4.51 28.48
N GLN A 539 -24.00 -4.61 27.14
CA GLN A 539 -24.06 -3.45 26.25
C GLN A 539 -24.52 -3.89 24.85
N TYR A 540 -24.87 -2.94 23.97
CA TYR A 540 -25.08 -3.22 22.55
C TYR A 540 -23.78 -3.62 21.87
N PRO A 541 -23.77 -4.69 21.04
CA PRO A 541 -22.56 -5.24 20.43
C PRO A 541 -22.07 -4.47 19.18
N MET A 542 -22.18 -3.14 19.18
CA MET A 542 -21.94 -2.30 18.01
C MET A 542 -21.32 -0.96 18.37
N CYS A 543 -20.81 -0.26 17.36
CA CYS A 543 -20.36 1.12 17.45
C CYS A 543 -20.78 1.92 16.23
N LEU A 544 -20.77 3.25 16.35
CA LEU A 544 -20.93 4.15 15.22
C LEU A 544 -19.85 3.90 14.17
N ALA A 545 -20.23 3.88 12.88
CA ALA A 545 -19.35 3.53 11.78
C ALA A 545 -19.14 4.66 10.76
N CYS A 546 -19.02 5.91 11.23
CA CYS A 546 -18.64 7.03 10.37
C CYS A 546 -17.14 7.05 10.07
N ALA A 547 -16.32 6.52 10.97
CA ALA A 547 -14.88 6.36 10.79
C ALA A 547 -14.37 5.06 11.42
N ILE A 548 -13.33 4.47 10.81
CA ILE A 548 -12.63 3.26 11.32
C ILE A 548 -11.13 3.39 11.10
N THR A 549 -10.36 2.64 11.89
CA THR A 549 -8.91 2.55 11.64
C THR A 549 -8.59 1.65 10.44
N VAL A 550 -7.39 1.83 9.85
CA VAL A 550 -6.88 0.95 8.79
C VAL A 550 -6.90 -0.52 9.22
N HIS A 551 -6.56 -0.82 10.48
CA HIS A 551 -6.60 -2.19 11.03
C HIS A 551 -8.01 -2.79 11.00
N LYS A 552 -9.03 -1.99 11.37
CA LYS A 552 -10.42 -2.44 11.30
C LYS A 552 -10.95 -2.54 9.86
N ALA A 553 -10.38 -1.76 8.92
CA ALA A 553 -10.71 -1.81 7.51
C ALA A 553 -10.06 -3.01 6.77
N GLN A 554 -9.04 -3.66 7.36
CA GLN A 554 -8.41 -4.83 6.74
C GLN A 554 -9.42 -5.95 6.52
N GLY A 555 -9.37 -6.60 5.35
CA GLY A 555 -10.34 -7.61 4.94
C GLY A 555 -11.70 -7.07 4.46
N CYS A 556 -11.97 -5.75 4.62
CA CYS A 556 -13.15 -5.11 4.05
C CYS A 556 -12.94 -4.73 2.57
N THR A 557 -14.04 -4.54 1.86
CA THR A 557 -14.08 -3.93 0.53
C THR A 557 -15.24 -2.96 0.50
N PHE A 558 -14.99 -1.76 0.02
CA PHE A 558 -15.97 -0.69 -0.07
C PHE A 558 -16.07 -0.24 -1.52
N ASP A 559 -17.22 0.25 -1.90
CA ASP A 559 -17.39 0.93 -3.19
C ASP A 559 -16.84 2.36 -3.10
N GLU A 560 -16.98 3.00 -1.93
CA GLU A 560 -16.52 4.37 -1.67
C GLU A 560 -15.97 4.53 -0.24
N VAL A 561 -14.84 5.24 -0.09
CA VAL A 561 -14.23 5.55 1.22
C VAL A 561 -13.61 6.95 1.23
N ASN A 562 -13.66 7.62 2.38
CA ASN A 562 -12.76 8.72 2.68
C ASN A 562 -11.46 8.17 3.26
N ILE A 563 -10.32 8.72 2.86
CA ILE A 563 -9.01 8.44 3.46
C ILE A 563 -8.48 9.74 4.04
N ASP A 564 -8.44 9.83 5.37
CA ASP A 564 -7.75 10.93 6.04
C ASP A 564 -6.43 10.44 6.62
N ARG A 565 -5.34 10.96 6.06
CA ARG A 565 -4.00 10.65 6.55
C ARG A 565 -3.67 11.26 7.93
N GLY A 566 -4.51 12.15 8.46
CA GLY A 566 -4.23 12.89 9.69
C GLY A 566 -2.87 13.61 9.63
N ASN A 567 -1.96 13.25 10.55
CA ASN A 567 -0.57 13.72 10.58
C ASN A 567 0.36 12.92 9.64
N GLY A 568 -0.09 11.78 9.15
CA GLY A 568 0.59 10.87 8.23
C GLY A 568 0.33 9.41 8.57
N PHE A 569 0.49 8.55 7.58
CA PHE A 569 0.67 7.13 7.82
C PHE A 569 2.12 6.90 8.28
N TRP A 570 2.35 5.95 9.17
CA TRP A 570 3.64 5.75 9.84
C TRP A 570 4.10 4.29 9.91
N MET A 571 3.19 3.34 9.71
CA MET A 571 3.51 1.91 9.69
C MET A 571 3.68 1.40 8.24
N PRO A 572 4.61 0.45 8.02
CA PRO A 572 4.68 -0.29 6.76
C PRO A 572 3.33 -0.91 6.39
N GLY A 573 2.97 -0.84 5.10
CA GLY A 573 1.72 -1.38 4.58
C GLY A 573 0.44 -0.62 4.93
N GLN A 574 0.48 0.35 5.85
CA GLN A 574 -0.73 1.02 6.35
C GLN A 574 -1.47 1.79 5.24
N LEU A 575 -0.76 2.61 4.45
CA LEU A 575 -1.35 3.31 3.32
C LEU A 575 -1.80 2.33 2.22
N TYR A 576 -0.99 1.31 1.92
CA TYR A 576 -1.36 0.28 0.94
C TYR A 576 -2.67 -0.43 1.32
N VAL A 577 -2.83 -0.82 2.60
CA VAL A 577 -4.07 -1.44 3.08
C VAL A 577 -5.24 -0.48 2.91
N ALA A 578 -5.12 0.80 3.30
CA ALA A 578 -6.19 1.78 3.17
C ALA A 578 -6.62 1.97 1.70
N MET A 579 -5.67 2.22 0.80
CA MET A 579 -5.92 2.45 -0.62
C MET A 579 -6.50 1.20 -1.32
N SER A 580 -6.08 0.00 -0.92
CA SER A 580 -6.55 -1.26 -1.52
C SER A 580 -7.98 -1.66 -1.11
N ARG A 581 -8.68 -0.84 -0.31
CA ARG A 581 -10.07 -1.15 0.13
C ARG A 581 -11.10 -0.91 -0.95
N CYS A 582 -10.84 -0.06 -1.94
CA CYS A 582 -11.73 0.20 -3.06
C CYS A 582 -11.36 -0.61 -4.31
N LYS A 583 -12.34 -0.76 -5.21
CA LYS A 583 -12.17 -1.42 -6.51
C LYS A 583 -11.54 -0.49 -7.55
N THR A 584 -11.81 0.80 -7.45
CA THR A 584 -11.37 1.84 -8.38
C THR A 584 -10.79 3.04 -7.63
N PRO A 585 -9.93 3.86 -8.24
CA PRO A 585 -9.44 5.08 -7.62
C PRO A 585 -10.55 6.12 -7.39
N TYR A 586 -11.61 6.09 -8.19
CA TYR A 586 -12.73 7.03 -8.10
C TYR A 586 -13.61 6.81 -6.87
N GLY A 587 -13.56 5.62 -6.25
CA GLY A 587 -14.20 5.35 -4.97
C GLY A 587 -13.39 5.83 -3.75
N ILE A 588 -12.20 6.42 -3.98
CA ILE A 588 -11.35 6.93 -2.90
C ILE A 588 -11.41 8.46 -2.86
N HIS A 589 -11.85 9.00 -1.72
CA HIS A 589 -11.85 10.43 -1.43
C HIS A 589 -10.67 10.75 -0.50
N LEU A 590 -9.67 11.45 -1.02
CA LEU A 590 -8.54 11.93 -0.23
C LEU A 590 -8.94 13.23 0.48
N VAL A 591 -9.19 13.13 1.80
CA VAL A 591 -9.56 14.29 2.64
C VAL A 591 -8.42 15.31 2.66
N LYS A 592 -7.17 14.80 2.65
CA LYS A 592 -5.94 15.59 2.49
C LYS A 592 -5.06 14.91 1.45
N PRO A 593 -4.34 15.66 0.61
CA PRO A 593 -3.40 15.07 -0.34
C PRO A 593 -2.38 14.18 0.37
N LEU A 594 -2.08 13.03 -0.23
CA LEU A 594 -1.02 12.13 0.22
C LEU A 594 0.35 12.80 0.07
N LYS A 595 1.30 12.39 0.87
CA LYS A 595 2.69 12.85 0.84
C LYS A 595 3.63 11.65 0.72
N GLU A 596 4.80 11.85 0.14
CA GLU A 596 5.83 10.81 0.04
C GLU A 596 6.19 10.17 1.40
N LYS A 597 6.12 10.95 2.47
CA LYS A 597 6.37 10.47 3.83
C LYS A 597 5.28 9.52 4.36
N ASP A 598 4.15 9.40 3.70
CA ASP A 598 3.07 8.48 4.07
C ASP A 598 3.30 7.07 3.51
N VAL A 599 4.29 6.93 2.61
CA VAL A 599 4.63 5.67 1.94
C VAL A 599 5.70 4.94 2.74
N HIS A 600 5.31 3.83 3.35
CA HIS A 600 6.19 2.97 4.14
C HIS A 600 6.03 1.52 3.69
N ALA A 601 7.17 0.82 3.50
CA ALA A 601 7.22 -0.59 3.17
C ALA A 601 8.28 -1.30 4.03
N ASP A 602 8.01 -2.54 4.39
CA ASP A 602 8.97 -3.43 5.03
C ASP A 602 9.58 -4.35 3.97
N LEU A 603 10.79 -4.03 3.52
CA LEU A 603 11.46 -4.78 2.46
C LEU A 603 11.85 -6.20 2.87
N LYS A 604 12.10 -6.46 4.18
CA LYS A 604 12.38 -7.80 4.69
C LYS A 604 11.12 -8.67 4.57
N ALA A 605 9.98 -8.14 5.00
CA ALA A 605 8.69 -8.82 4.90
C ALA A 605 8.28 -9.07 3.43
N LEU A 606 8.52 -8.10 2.55
CA LEU A 606 8.27 -8.24 1.12
C LEU A 606 9.16 -9.27 0.43
N GLY A 607 10.37 -9.53 0.95
CA GLY A 607 11.22 -10.62 0.49
C GLY A 607 10.55 -12.00 0.59
N MET A 608 9.61 -12.17 1.54
CA MET A 608 8.81 -13.40 1.63
C MET A 608 7.80 -13.56 0.49
N MET A 609 7.46 -12.47 -0.23
CA MET A 609 6.52 -12.47 -1.36
C MET A 609 7.16 -12.81 -2.71
N VAL A 610 8.49 -13.01 -2.76
CA VAL A 610 9.23 -13.38 -3.98
C VAL A 610 9.24 -14.90 -4.11
N ASP A 611 8.96 -15.44 -5.29
CA ASP A 611 9.01 -16.87 -5.54
C ASP A 611 10.48 -17.33 -5.73
N GLU A 612 10.90 -18.44 -5.12
CA GLU A 612 12.26 -18.94 -5.20
C GLU A 612 12.59 -19.47 -6.61
N THR A 613 11.57 -19.97 -7.33
CA THR A 613 11.73 -20.40 -8.73
C THR A 613 12.04 -19.24 -9.67
N ASP A 614 11.73 -18.04 -9.24
CA ASP A 614 12.00 -16.81 -9.98
C ASP A 614 13.47 -16.37 -9.89
N ILE A 615 14.26 -16.93 -8.96
CA ILE A 615 15.68 -16.60 -8.75
C ILE A 615 16.60 -17.52 -9.61
N GLU A 616 16.14 -18.74 -9.91
CA GLU A 616 16.94 -19.74 -10.65
C GLU A 616 16.94 -19.52 -12.18
N ASP A 617 15.95 -18.84 -12.75
CA ASP A 617 15.87 -18.55 -14.20
C ASP A 617 16.63 -17.27 -14.62
N GLY A 618 17.36 -16.64 -13.72
CA GLY A 618 18.13 -15.40 -13.92
C GLY A 618 19.67 -15.57 -13.92
N GLU A 619 20.20 -16.83 -13.90
CA GLU A 619 21.62 -17.12 -14.10
C GLU A 619 21.99 -17.34 -15.58
#